data_9506e4e98ca07ca58f35ec593b28a502
#
_entry.id   9506e4e98ca07ca58f35ec593b28a502
#
_cell.length_a   1.000
_cell.length_b   1.000
_cell.length_c   1.000
_cell.angle_alpha   90.00
_cell.angle_beta   90.00
_cell.angle_gamma   90.00
#
_symmetry.space_group_name_H-M   'P 1'
#
loop_
_entity.id
_entity.type
_entity.pdbx_description
1 polymer ?
#
loop_
_entity_poly.entity_id
_entity_poly.type
_entity_poly.pdbx_seq_one_letter_code
_entity_poly.pdbx_strand_id
1 'polypeptide(L)'
;LKLAQDRGVEIKTQVADLANYEFGEAQWDGIVAIWAHLPTAIRQHVHAQIVTALKPNGIFLLEAYTEQQLTMDAVGGPPATQKERFGSLAVLRAELAELEEITGIEKQRMISEGTRHQGLSAVVQFIAKKTDS
;
A
#
# COMPACT_ATOMS: atom_id res chain seq x y z
N LEU A 1 -11.74 -11.17 -11.39
CA LEU A 1 -12.76 -10.65 -12.32
C LEU A 1 -14.14 -11.23 -12.10
N LYS A 2 -14.20 -12.48 -11.62
CA LYS A 2 -15.51 -13.12 -11.35
C LYS A 2 -16.32 -12.33 -10.31
N LEU A 3 -15.70 -11.86 -9.24
CA LEU A 3 -16.39 -11.07 -8.22
C LEU A 3 -16.91 -9.73 -8.78
N ALA A 4 -16.13 -9.06 -9.61
CA ALA A 4 -16.56 -7.83 -10.24
C ALA A 4 -17.78 -8.07 -11.12
N GLN A 5 -17.76 -9.15 -11.91
CA GLN A 5 -18.87 -9.53 -12.75
C GLN A 5 -20.12 -9.86 -11.92
N ASP A 6 -19.97 -10.63 -10.84
CA ASP A 6 -21.06 -10.98 -9.92
C ASP A 6 -21.68 -9.75 -9.24
N ARG A 7 -20.90 -8.70 -9.05
CA ARG A 7 -21.33 -7.43 -8.45
C ARG A 7 -21.79 -6.39 -9.46
N GLY A 8 -21.77 -6.71 -10.76
CA GLY A 8 -22.21 -5.81 -11.81
C GLY A 8 -21.32 -4.60 -12.01
N VAL A 9 -20.03 -4.73 -11.71
CA VAL A 9 -19.05 -3.63 -11.89
C VAL A 9 -17.96 -4.05 -12.87
N GLU A 10 -17.39 -3.06 -13.53
CA GLU A 10 -16.28 -3.26 -14.47
C GLU A 10 -14.97 -2.82 -13.82
N ILE A 11 -13.96 -3.69 -13.87
CA ILE A 11 -12.61 -3.39 -13.38
C ILE A 11 -11.63 -3.66 -14.51
N LYS A 12 -10.78 -2.68 -14.82
CA LYS A 12 -9.66 -2.86 -15.73
C LYS A 12 -8.52 -3.50 -14.97
N THR A 13 -7.97 -4.57 -15.51
CA THR A 13 -6.86 -5.29 -14.89
C THR A 13 -5.68 -5.37 -15.84
N GLN A 14 -4.48 -5.39 -15.25
CA GLN A 14 -3.24 -5.51 -16.00
C GLN A 14 -2.26 -6.34 -15.18
N VAL A 15 -1.62 -7.32 -15.82
CA VAL A 15 -0.52 -8.07 -15.23
C VAL A 15 0.77 -7.38 -15.64
N ALA A 16 1.58 -6.99 -14.66
CA ALA A 16 2.82 -6.27 -14.92
C ALA A 16 3.83 -6.54 -13.80
N ASP A 17 5.12 -6.44 -14.13
CA ASP A 17 6.19 -6.43 -13.14
C ASP A 17 6.33 -5.01 -12.61
N LEU A 18 6.07 -4.81 -11.32
CA LEU A 18 6.14 -3.49 -10.70
C LEU A 18 7.53 -2.88 -10.71
N ALA A 19 8.58 -3.71 -10.87
CA ALA A 19 9.94 -3.19 -11.03
C ALA A 19 10.10 -2.35 -12.30
N ASN A 20 9.26 -2.59 -13.32
CA ASN A 20 9.35 -1.95 -14.63
C ASN A 20 8.07 -1.21 -15.03
N TYR A 21 7.01 -1.31 -14.22
CA TYR A 21 5.73 -0.70 -14.56
C TYR A 21 5.80 0.82 -14.44
N GLU A 22 5.28 1.51 -15.43
CA GLU A 22 5.19 2.97 -15.44
C GLU A 22 3.76 3.39 -15.13
N PHE A 23 3.59 4.14 -14.03
CA PHE A 23 2.29 4.63 -13.59
C PHE A 23 1.82 5.87 -14.38
N GLY A 24 2.73 6.49 -15.14
CA GLY A 24 2.45 7.71 -15.89
C GLY A 24 2.69 8.97 -15.05
N GLU A 25 2.27 10.09 -15.59
CA GLU A 25 2.43 11.40 -14.97
C GLU A 25 1.07 12.08 -14.84
N ALA A 26 0.72 12.52 -13.63
CA ALA A 26 -0.54 13.21 -13.34
C ALA A 26 -1.76 12.50 -13.95
N GLN A 27 -1.86 11.18 -13.75
CA GLN A 27 -2.89 10.35 -14.36
C GLN A 27 -3.99 9.93 -13.40
N TRP A 28 -3.71 9.87 -12.11
CA TRP A 28 -4.59 9.22 -11.15
C TRP A 28 -5.08 10.19 -10.09
N ASP A 29 -6.38 10.13 -9.82
CA ASP A 29 -7.00 10.85 -8.71
C ASP A 29 -6.74 10.18 -7.37
N GLY A 30 -6.58 8.85 -7.40
CA GLY A 30 -6.25 8.06 -6.22
C GLY A 30 -5.46 6.83 -6.59
N ILE A 31 -4.53 6.45 -5.72
CA ILE A 31 -3.77 5.21 -5.82
C ILE A 31 -3.89 4.51 -4.47
N VAL A 32 -4.17 3.21 -4.50
CA VAL A 32 -4.37 2.40 -3.30
C VAL A 32 -3.41 1.23 -3.31
N ALA A 33 -2.74 1.02 -2.19
CA ALA A 33 -1.86 -0.12 -1.98
C ALA A 33 -2.26 -0.81 -0.66
N ILE A 34 -2.95 -1.94 -0.76
CA ILE A 34 -3.39 -2.71 0.40
C ILE A 34 -2.77 -4.10 0.32
N TRP A 35 -2.03 -4.46 1.37
CA TRP A 35 -1.30 -5.73 1.47
C TRP A 35 -0.29 -5.93 0.32
N ALA A 36 0.22 -4.84 -0.25
CA ALA A 36 1.25 -4.85 -1.28
C ALA A 36 2.64 -4.76 -0.62
N HIS A 37 3.17 -5.89 -0.21
CA HIS A 37 4.44 -5.98 0.50
C HIS A 37 5.57 -6.24 -0.50
N LEU A 38 6.30 -5.20 -0.86
CA LEU A 38 7.31 -5.22 -1.93
C LEU A 38 8.73 -5.25 -1.36
N PRO A 39 9.69 -5.87 -2.08
CA PRO A 39 11.11 -5.72 -1.75
C PRO A 39 11.52 -4.25 -1.79
N THR A 40 12.53 -3.89 -1.00
CA THR A 40 12.94 -2.49 -0.80
C THR A 40 13.16 -1.72 -2.11
N ALA A 41 13.93 -2.28 -3.04
CA ALA A 41 14.25 -1.57 -4.29
C ALA A 41 12.99 -1.32 -5.14
N ILE A 42 12.09 -2.31 -5.21
CA ILE A 42 10.84 -2.17 -5.95
C ILE A 42 9.91 -1.18 -5.24
N ARG A 43 9.81 -1.25 -3.92
CA ARG A 43 9.01 -0.32 -3.13
C ARG A 43 9.46 1.13 -3.35
N GLN A 44 10.75 1.40 -3.31
CA GLN A 44 11.28 2.74 -3.52
C GLN A 44 10.96 3.25 -4.93
N HIS A 45 11.11 2.40 -5.93
CA HIS A 45 10.73 2.73 -7.31
C HIS A 45 9.24 3.05 -7.44
N VAL A 46 8.39 2.20 -6.87
CA VAL A 46 6.93 2.39 -6.90
C VAL A 46 6.52 3.68 -6.18
N HIS A 47 7.08 3.96 -5.00
CA HIS A 47 6.75 5.18 -4.26
C HIS A 47 7.16 6.44 -5.02
N ALA A 48 8.34 6.45 -5.66
CA ALA A 48 8.76 7.56 -6.51
C ALA A 48 7.79 7.77 -7.68
N GLN A 49 7.34 6.69 -8.29
CA GLN A 49 6.37 6.74 -9.38
C GLN A 49 5.00 7.25 -8.91
N ILE A 50 4.55 6.86 -7.75
CA ILE A 50 3.26 7.30 -7.18
C ILE A 50 3.23 8.81 -7.05
N VAL A 51 4.29 9.42 -6.55
CA VAL A 51 4.38 10.88 -6.40
C VAL A 51 4.18 11.58 -7.74
N THR A 52 4.80 11.08 -8.80
CA THR A 52 4.67 11.65 -10.15
C THR A 52 3.30 11.35 -10.78
N ALA A 53 2.78 10.16 -10.55
CA ALA A 53 1.57 9.67 -11.21
C ALA A 53 0.28 10.28 -10.67
N LEU A 54 0.27 10.75 -9.43
CA LEU A 54 -0.90 11.41 -8.86
C LEU A 54 -1.11 12.77 -9.50
N LYS A 55 -2.37 13.07 -9.81
CA LYS A 55 -2.78 14.42 -10.16
C LYS A 55 -2.64 15.35 -8.96
N PRO A 56 -2.54 16.68 -9.17
CA PRO A 56 -2.66 17.63 -8.06
C PRO A 56 -3.93 17.32 -7.23
N ASN A 57 -3.80 17.32 -5.92
CA ASN A 57 -4.83 16.93 -4.95
C ASN A 57 -5.21 15.44 -4.97
N GLY A 58 -4.52 14.62 -5.75
CA GLY A 58 -4.70 13.17 -5.73
C GLY A 58 -4.26 12.54 -4.41
N ILE A 59 -4.88 11.43 -4.06
CA ILE A 59 -4.69 10.76 -2.77
C ILE A 59 -3.97 9.43 -2.94
N PHE A 60 -2.99 9.16 -2.08
CA PHE A 60 -2.41 7.84 -1.92
C PHE A 60 -2.88 7.25 -0.59
N LEU A 61 -3.37 6.02 -0.62
CA LEU A 61 -3.80 5.29 0.57
C LEU A 61 -3.07 3.95 0.62
N LEU A 62 -2.47 3.66 1.78
CA LEU A 62 -1.75 2.40 1.99
C LEU A 62 -2.15 1.78 3.32
N GLU A 63 -2.33 0.46 3.31
CA GLU A 63 -2.34 -0.35 4.53
C GLU A 63 -1.43 -1.56 4.31
N ALA A 64 -0.56 -1.82 5.28
CA ALA A 64 0.38 -2.93 5.23
C ALA A 64 0.64 -3.45 6.64
N TYR A 65 1.05 -4.71 6.75
CA TYR A 65 1.49 -5.25 8.02
C TYR A 65 2.83 -4.63 8.41
N THR A 66 2.98 -4.35 9.72
CA THR A 66 4.26 -3.95 10.28
C THR A 66 5.02 -5.18 10.79
N GLU A 67 6.31 -5.03 11.06
CA GLU A 67 7.15 -6.11 11.55
C GLU A 67 6.64 -6.70 12.87
N GLN A 68 5.91 -5.92 13.67
CA GLN A 68 5.26 -6.39 14.88
C GLN A 68 4.28 -7.55 14.61
N GLN A 69 3.76 -7.66 13.39
CA GLN A 69 2.91 -8.78 12.98
C GLN A 69 3.53 -10.14 13.27
N LEU A 70 4.86 -10.25 13.20
CA LEU A 70 5.58 -11.50 13.49
C LEU A 70 5.42 -11.95 14.94
N THR A 71 5.03 -11.08 15.84
CA THR A 71 4.76 -11.38 17.25
C THR A 71 3.28 -11.65 17.54
N MET A 72 2.42 -11.53 16.54
CA MET A 72 0.97 -11.67 16.68
C MET A 72 0.53 -13.09 16.33
N ASP A 73 -0.56 -13.53 16.99
CA ASP A 73 -1.20 -14.80 16.66
C ASP A 73 -2.30 -14.56 15.64
N ALA A 74 -1.88 -14.32 14.39
CA ALA A 74 -2.78 -13.98 13.30
C ALA A 74 -2.23 -14.49 11.98
N VAL A 75 -3.08 -14.51 10.94
CA VAL A 75 -2.70 -14.90 9.59
C VAL A 75 -2.59 -13.65 8.73
N GLY A 76 -1.44 -13.48 8.09
CA GLY A 76 -1.19 -12.39 7.16
C GLY A 76 0.24 -11.89 7.21
N GLY A 77 0.63 -11.19 6.15
CA GLY A 77 1.93 -10.55 6.04
C GLY A 77 3.04 -11.42 5.45
N PRO A 78 4.17 -10.80 5.15
CA PRO A 78 5.35 -11.48 4.64
C PRO A 78 5.94 -12.47 5.67
N PRO A 79 6.72 -13.46 5.21
CA PRO A 79 7.42 -14.34 6.13
C PRO A 79 8.56 -13.62 6.87
N ALA A 80 8.96 -14.17 8.04
CA ALA A 80 10.03 -13.59 8.86
C ALA A 80 11.36 -13.45 8.12
N THR A 81 11.59 -14.24 7.08
CA THR A 81 12.78 -14.16 6.23
C THR A 81 12.79 -12.96 5.29
N GLN A 82 11.70 -12.22 5.19
CA GLN A 82 11.53 -11.08 4.28
C GLN A 82 11.07 -9.85 5.07
N LYS A 83 11.74 -9.54 6.16
CA LYS A 83 11.38 -8.45 7.06
C LYS A 83 11.35 -7.09 6.38
N GLU A 84 12.19 -6.88 5.36
CA GLU A 84 12.24 -5.62 4.61
C GLU A 84 10.94 -5.31 3.86
N ARG A 85 10.08 -6.31 3.68
CA ARG A 85 8.79 -6.12 3.01
C ARG A 85 7.70 -5.59 3.93
N PHE A 86 7.89 -5.64 5.25
CA PHE A 86 6.92 -5.08 6.18
C PHE A 86 6.86 -3.56 6.07
N GLY A 87 5.66 -3.00 6.30
CA GLY A 87 5.47 -1.56 6.31
C GLY A 87 6.04 -0.90 7.58
N SER A 88 6.46 0.34 7.44
CA SER A 88 6.95 1.17 8.54
C SER A 88 6.54 2.61 8.29
N LEU A 89 5.94 3.23 9.28
CA LEU A 89 5.54 4.64 9.16
C LEU A 89 6.74 5.55 8.91
N ALA A 90 7.87 5.28 9.57
CA ALA A 90 9.08 6.06 9.38
C ALA A 90 9.59 5.98 7.93
N VAL A 91 9.58 4.77 7.35
CA VAL A 91 9.99 4.55 5.96
C VAL A 91 9.03 5.23 4.98
N LEU A 92 7.72 5.12 5.22
CA LEU A 92 6.72 5.76 4.36
C LEU A 92 6.87 7.27 4.38
N ARG A 93 7.09 7.86 5.54
CA ARG A 93 7.32 9.31 5.68
C ARG A 93 8.56 9.77 4.93
N ALA A 94 9.61 8.97 4.95
CA ALA A 94 10.84 9.29 4.23
C ALA A 94 10.68 9.17 2.71
N GLU A 95 10.09 8.07 2.24
CA GLU A 95 9.95 7.78 0.80
C GLU A 95 8.87 8.62 0.13
N LEU A 96 7.86 9.04 0.87
CA LEU A 96 6.72 9.82 0.37
C LEU A 96 6.69 11.23 0.94
N ALA A 97 7.86 11.77 1.28
CA ALA A 97 8.00 13.10 1.91
C ALA A 97 7.45 14.24 1.04
N GLU A 98 7.37 14.05 -0.27
CA GLU A 98 6.81 15.03 -1.20
C GLU A 98 5.28 15.12 -1.13
N LEU A 99 4.63 14.15 -0.51
CA LEU A 99 3.19 14.17 -0.29
C LEU A 99 2.87 14.78 1.08
N GLU A 100 1.72 15.40 1.20
CA GLU A 100 1.21 15.90 2.47
C GLU A 100 0.52 14.77 3.22
N GLU A 101 1.07 14.37 4.37
CA GLU A 101 0.49 13.33 5.20
C GLU A 101 -0.83 13.80 5.82
N ILE A 102 -1.91 13.04 5.59
CA ILE A 102 -3.22 13.27 6.20
C ILE A 102 -3.40 12.36 7.40
N THR A 103 -3.07 11.08 7.24
CA THR A 103 -3.12 10.08 8.30
C THR A 103 -1.84 9.26 8.25
N GLY A 104 -1.19 9.08 9.38
CA GLY A 104 -0.05 8.19 9.51
C GLY A 104 -0.06 7.59 10.90
N ILE A 105 -0.30 6.28 11.00
CA ILE A 105 -0.39 5.58 12.27
C ILE A 105 0.02 4.11 12.13
N GLU A 106 0.74 3.62 13.13
CA GLU A 106 0.91 2.18 13.33
C GLU A 106 -0.01 1.75 14.46
N LYS A 107 -0.78 0.71 14.25
CA LYS A 107 -1.80 0.27 15.20
C LYS A 107 -2.06 -1.23 15.09
N GLN A 108 -2.77 -1.75 16.09
CA GLN A 108 -3.31 -3.11 16.01
C GLN A 108 -4.81 -3.02 15.72
N ARG A 109 -5.29 -3.92 14.88
CA ARG A 109 -6.72 -4.04 14.60
C ARG A 109 -7.09 -5.48 14.27
N MET A 110 -8.35 -5.84 14.51
CA MET A 110 -8.89 -7.12 14.10
C MET A 110 -9.14 -7.10 12.60
N ILE A 111 -8.57 -8.09 11.90
CA ILE A 111 -8.74 -8.26 10.47
C ILE A 111 -9.56 -9.51 10.20
N SER A 112 -10.52 -9.39 9.28
CA SER A 112 -11.32 -10.50 8.79
C SER A 112 -11.55 -10.30 7.29
N GLU A 113 -10.51 -10.59 6.51
CA GLU A 113 -10.48 -10.34 5.05
C GLU A 113 -10.03 -11.62 4.34
N GLY A 114 -10.95 -12.56 4.20
CA GLY A 114 -10.66 -13.85 3.61
C GLY A 114 -9.84 -14.76 4.53
N THR A 115 -9.38 -15.90 4.00
CA THR A 115 -8.67 -16.90 4.79
C THR A 115 -7.19 -16.56 5.03
N ARG A 116 -6.63 -15.64 4.25
CA ARG A 116 -5.20 -15.28 4.32
C ARG A 116 -4.92 -14.05 5.19
N HIS A 117 -5.97 -13.36 5.65
CA HIS A 117 -5.85 -12.16 6.46
C HIS A 117 -6.88 -12.24 7.59
N GLN A 118 -6.45 -12.76 8.75
CA GLN A 118 -7.36 -13.04 9.87
C GLN A 118 -6.65 -12.81 11.20
N GLY A 119 -7.38 -12.22 12.15
CA GLY A 119 -6.97 -12.09 13.53
C GLY A 119 -6.49 -10.70 13.92
N LEU A 120 -6.16 -10.53 15.19
CA LEU A 120 -5.59 -9.27 15.70
C LEU A 120 -4.20 -9.07 15.12
N SER A 121 -4.05 -8.01 14.36
CA SER A 121 -2.87 -7.79 13.53
C SER A 121 -2.27 -6.42 13.77
N ALA A 122 -0.97 -6.29 13.47
CA ALA A 122 -0.23 -5.03 13.56
C ALA A 122 -0.05 -4.46 12.15
N VAL A 123 -0.56 -3.24 11.95
CA VAL A 123 -0.58 -2.59 10.65
C VAL A 123 -0.09 -1.15 10.72
N VAL A 124 0.34 -0.64 9.57
CA VAL A 124 0.49 0.79 9.32
C VAL A 124 -0.61 1.22 8.36
N GLN A 125 -1.24 2.35 8.67
CA GLN A 125 -2.20 3.01 7.78
C GLN A 125 -1.66 4.37 7.42
N PHE A 126 -1.64 4.67 6.13
CA PHE A 126 -1.05 5.89 5.61
C PHE A 126 -1.94 6.48 4.52
N ILE A 127 -2.30 7.73 4.68
CA ILE A 127 -3.04 8.49 3.67
C ILE A 127 -2.28 9.79 3.46
N ALA A 128 -1.98 10.10 2.22
CA ALA A 128 -1.27 11.31 1.87
C ALA A 128 -1.82 11.90 0.58
N LYS A 129 -1.64 13.20 0.42
CA LYS A 129 -2.20 13.97 -0.68
C LYS A 129 -1.08 14.68 -1.42
N LYS A 130 -1.16 14.67 -2.75
CA LYS A 130 -0.28 15.49 -3.58
C LYS A 130 -0.79 16.92 -3.57
N THR A 131 0.04 17.85 -3.13
CA THR A 131 -0.31 19.27 -3.17
C THR A 131 -0.39 19.75 -4.63
N ASP A 132 -1.07 20.87 -4.86
CA ASP A 132 -1.26 21.42 -6.21
C ASP A 132 -0.14 22.39 -6.62
N SER A 133 0.90 22.48 -5.82
CA SER A 133 2.08 23.32 -6.11
C SER A 133 3.22 22.51 -6.70
#